data_8b44b5bde82915ecfc6d5f0b708dde6d
#
_entry.id   8b44b5bde82915ecfc6d5f0b708dde6d
#
_cell.length_a   1.000
_cell.length_b   1.000
_cell.length_c   1.000
_cell.angle_alpha   90.00
_cell.angle_beta   90.00
_cell.angle_gamma   90.00
#
_symmetry.space_group_name_H-M   'P 1'
#
loop_
_entity.id
_entity.type
_entity.pdbx_description
1 polymer ?
#
loop_
_entity_poly.entity_id
_entity_poly.type
_entity_poly.pdbx_seq_one_letter_code
_entity_poly.pdbx_strand_id
1 'polypeptide(L)'
;IAAIVKKKTGRAVQTKDRERVNKKTGKVTVVRDSTPIKKGVVVVKEDTAMKQLQRFCDVCKVRWGITPLQIFIYRDEGQYEMPDDETSWKPNYHTHIVWDRMNHNTGKSCKLLPQDMSEMQTIWAEALGMERGTSKVQTGREHLERTDYIIAKQKQEAEQVKAEKEAAEADRDAAIRETDNAKSEHEKLQIGN
;
A
#
# COMPACT_ATOMS: atom_id res chain seq x y z
N ILE A 1 -2.87 -5.36 -28.11
CA ILE A 1 -3.58 -6.47 -27.44
C ILE A 1 -4.91 -6.74 -28.13
N ALA A 2 -5.84 -5.77 -28.22
CA ALA A 2 -7.16 -5.99 -28.82
C ALA A 2 -7.10 -6.53 -30.26
N ALA A 3 -6.23 -5.98 -31.11
CA ALA A 3 -6.01 -6.44 -32.47
C ALA A 3 -5.46 -7.87 -32.54
N ILE A 4 -4.51 -8.22 -31.66
CA ILE A 4 -3.93 -9.56 -31.57
C ILE A 4 -4.99 -10.58 -31.13
N VAL A 5 -5.79 -10.26 -30.11
CA VAL A 5 -6.87 -11.11 -29.62
C VAL A 5 -7.90 -11.32 -30.73
N LYS A 6 -8.34 -10.25 -31.40
CA LYS A 6 -9.29 -10.35 -32.51
C LYS A 6 -8.77 -11.22 -33.64
N LYS A 7 -7.49 -11.04 -34.02
CA LYS A 7 -6.86 -11.85 -35.08
C LYS A 7 -6.81 -13.34 -34.73
N LYS A 8 -6.47 -13.67 -33.47
CA LYS A 8 -6.32 -15.07 -33.04
C LYS A 8 -7.64 -15.77 -32.72
N THR A 9 -8.63 -15.05 -32.17
CA THR A 9 -9.85 -15.68 -31.63
C THR A 9 -11.11 -15.33 -32.41
N GLY A 10 -11.03 -14.41 -33.37
CA GLY A 10 -12.22 -13.84 -34.06
C GLY A 10 -13.10 -12.94 -33.16
N ARG A 11 -12.76 -12.77 -31.88
CA ARG A 11 -13.55 -12.04 -30.90
C ARG A 11 -12.94 -10.69 -30.56
N ALA A 12 -13.78 -9.67 -30.45
CA ALA A 12 -13.35 -8.38 -29.94
C ALA A 12 -13.19 -8.42 -28.41
N VAL A 13 -12.19 -7.70 -27.89
CA VAL A 13 -12.07 -7.45 -26.44
C VAL A 13 -13.23 -6.54 -26.04
N GLN A 14 -13.95 -6.89 -24.97
CA GLN A 14 -15.04 -6.07 -24.46
C GLN A 14 -14.46 -4.80 -23.82
N THR A 15 -14.80 -3.64 -24.35
CA THR A 15 -14.28 -2.33 -23.92
C THR A 15 -15.27 -1.49 -23.15
N LYS A 16 -16.50 -1.99 -22.97
CA LYS A 16 -17.57 -1.31 -22.21
C LYS A 16 -18.31 -2.34 -21.36
N ASP A 17 -18.84 -1.89 -20.24
CA ASP A 17 -19.77 -2.68 -19.44
C ASP A 17 -20.99 -3.05 -20.28
N ARG A 18 -21.54 -4.22 -20.05
CA ARG A 18 -22.77 -4.68 -20.67
C ARG A 18 -23.67 -5.37 -19.69
N GLU A 19 -24.96 -5.18 -19.83
CA GLU A 19 -25.93 -5.94 -19.08
C GLU A 19 -26.17 -7.33 -19.72
N ARG A 20 -26.28 -8.31 -18.86
CA ARG A 20 -26.65 -9.68 -19.22
C ARG A 20 -27.88 -10.08 -18.43
N VAL A 21 -28.94 -10.36 -19.14
CA VAL A 21 -30.17 -10.87 -18.55
C VAL A 21 -30.15 -12.38 -18.57
N ASN A 22 -30.35 -13.00 -17.43
CA ASN A 22 -30.54 -14.45 -17.36
C ASN A 22 -31.93 -14.79 -17.88
N LYS A 23 -31.98 -15.48 -19.01
CA LYS A 23 -33.26 -15.82 -19.68
C LYS A 23 -34.21 -16.67 -18.84
N LYS A 24 -33.68 -17.44 -17.84
CA LYS A 24 -34.52 -18.30 -16.99
C LYS A 24 -35.04 -17.58 -15.76
N THR A 25 -34.26 -16.68 -15.17
CA THR A 25 -34.58 -16.04 -13.90
C THR A 25 -34.92 -14.56 -14.01
N GLY A 26 -34.77 -13.96 -15.20
CA GLY A 26 -34.92 -12.51 -15.41
C GLY A 26 -33.84 -11.66 -14.72
N LYS A 27 -32.92 -12.25 -14.00
CA LYS A 27 -31.89 -11.51 -13.23
C LYS A 27 -30.95 -10.79 -14.18
N VAL A 28 -30.82 -9.49 -13.98
CA VAL A 28 -29.89 -8.62 -14.71
C VAL A 28 -28.54 -8.64 -13.93
N THR A 29 -27.44 -8.89 -14.65
CA THR A 29 -26.08 -8.82 -14.13
C THR A 29 -25.24 -7.94 -15.03
N VAL A 30 -24.46 -7.02 -14.45
CA VAL A 30 -23.51 -6.21 -15.20
C VAL A 30 -22.22 -7.01 -15.41
N VAL A 31 -21.89 -7.26 -16.66
CA VAL A 31 -20.60 -7.81 -17.05
C VAL A 31 -19.66 -6.64 -17.31
N ARG A 32 -18.69 -6.47 -16.44
CA ARG A 32 -17.71 -5.39 -16.51
C ARG A 32 -16.87 -5.50 -17.79
N ASP A 33 -16.35 -4.37 -18.23
CA ASP A 33 -15.41 -4.28 -19.33
C ASP A 33 -14.14 -5.08 -19.02
N SER A 34 -13.40 -5.40 -20.05
CA SER A 34 -12.11 -6.05 -19.94
C SER A 34 -11.03 -4.98 -19.85
N THR A 35 -10.27 -4.98 -18.75
CA THR A 35 -9.09 -4.15 -18.60
C THR A 35 -7.82 -4.98 -18.85
N PRO A 36 -7.42 -5.14 -20.13
CA PRO A 36 -6.31 -6.01 -20.49
C PRO A 36 -4.96 -5.54 -19.95
N ILE A 37 -4.80 -4.23 -19.77
CA ILE A 37 -3.57 -3.64 -19.22
C ILE A 37 -3.82 -3.24 -17.77
N LYS A 38 -2.93 -3.67 -16.89
CA LYS A 38 -2.91 -3.29 -15.47
C LYS A 38 -1.52 -2.85 -15.06
N LYS A 39 -1.47 -1.84 -14.20
CA LYS A 39 -0.25 -1.40 -13.54
C LYS A 39 -0.18 -2.04 -12.15
N GLY A 40 0.96 -2.59 -11.78
CA GLY A 40 1.32 -2.99 -10.44
C GLY A 40 2.43 -2.09 -9.92
N VAL A 41 2.40 -1.79 -8.63
CA VAL A 41 3.47 -1.06 -7.94
C VAL A 41 4.04 -1.98 -6.88
N VAL A 42 5.36 -2.06 -6.81
CA VAL A 42 6.07 -2.91 -5.86
C VAL A 42 7.30 -2.18 -5.32
N VAL A 43 7.56 -2.35 -4.03
CA VAL A 43 8.73 -1.76 -3.36
C VAL A 43 9.99 -2.52 -3.80
N VAL A 44 11.07 -1.81 -4.00
CA VAL A 44 12.39 -2.37 -4.36
C VAL A 44 13.46 -1.83 -3.40
N LYS A 45 14.66 -2.43 -3.44
CA LYS A 45 15.85 -1.87 -2.79
C LYS A 45 16.56 -0.91 -3.74
N GLU A 46 17.42 -0.08 -3.20
CA GLU A 46 18.27 0.83 -3.97
C GLU A 46 19.12 0.08 -5.00
N ASP A 47 19.65 -1.07 -4.63
CA ASP A 47 20.53 -1.93 -5.43
C ASP A 47 19.80 -2.96 -6.30
N THR A 48 18.46 -2.95 -6.30
CA THR A 48 17.67 -3.92 -7.08
C THR A 48 18.02 -3.85 -8.56
N ALA A 49 18.52 -4.95 -9.09
CA ALA A 49 18.90 -5.05 -10.49
C ALA A 49 17.71 -5.41 -11.40
N MET A 50 17.69 -4.89 -12.62
CA MET A 50 16.67 -5.20 -13.62
C MET A 50 16.51 -6.72 -13.85
N LYS A 51 17.59 -7.49 -13.76
CA LYS A 51 17.57 -8.96 -13.90
C LYS A 51 16.71 -9.65 -12.85
N GLN A 52 16.65 -9.14 -11.62
CA GLN A 52 15.79 -9.69 -10.56
C GLN A 52 14.33 -9.44 -10.88
N LEU A 53 14.00 -8.24 -11.37
CA LEU A 53 12.65 -7.88 -11.80
C LEU A 53 12.18 -8.74 -12.98
N GLN A 54 13.06 -8.98 -13.94
CA GLN A 54 12.77 -9.85 -15.08
C GLN A 54 12.49 -11.28 -14.64
N ARG A 55 13.28 -11.85 -13.72
CA ARG A 55 13.03 -13.19 -13.17
C ARG A 55 11.65 -13.30 -12.52
N PHE A 56 11.27 -12.31 -11.71
CA PHE A 56 9.94 -12.27 -11.14
C PHE A 56 8.86 -12.22 -12.23
N CYS A 57 9.05 -11.39 -13.25
CA CYS A 57 8.12 -11.28 -14.36
C CYS A 57 7.97 -12.60 -15.14
N ASP A 58 9.07 -13.33 -15.32
CA ASP A 58 9.05 -14.64 -15.99
C ASP A 58 8.26 -15.66 -15.17
N VAL A 59 8.41 -15.68 -13.86
CA VAL A 59 7.59 -16.52 -12.97
C VAL A 59 6.11 -16.16 -13.09
N CYS A 60 5.77 -14.87 -13.07
CA CYS A 60 4.39 -14.41 -13.22
C CYS A 60 3.78 -14.84 -14.57
N LYS A 61 4.57 -14.76 -15.63
CA LYS A 61 4.14 -15.19 -16.96
C LYS A 61 3.85 -16.69 -17.03
N VAL A 62 4.74 -17.50 -16.48
CA VAL A 62 4.58 -18.96 -16.46
C VAL A 62 3.40 -19.38 -15.58
N ARG A 63 3.28 -18.78 -14.39
CA ARG A 63 2.32 -19.25 -13.38
C ARG A 63 0.91 -18.71 -13.60
N TRP A 64 0.77 -17.45 -13.99
CA TRP A 64 -0.53 -16.78 -14.11
C TRP A 64 -0.86 -16.30 -15.52
N GLY A 65 0.05 -16.50 -16.48
CA GLY A 65 -0.17 -16.12 -17.87
C GLY A 65 -0.18 -14.61 -18.11
N ILE A 66 0.25 -13.80 -17.14
CA ILE A 66 0.39 -12.35 -17.29
C ILE A 66 1.76 -12.00 -17.87
N THR A 67 1.78 -11.11 -18.85
CA THR A 67 3.02 -10.76 -19.54
C THR A 67 3.44 -9.34 -19.20
N PRO A 68 4.68 -9.10 -18.75
CA PRO A 68 5.17 -7.74 -18.53
C PRO A 68 5.33 -7.04 -19.87
N LEU A 69 4.87 -5.80 -19.96
CA LEU A 69 5.03 -4.92 -21.12
C LEU A 69 6.14 -3.90 -20.90
N GLN A 70 6.18 -3.31 -19.70
CA GLN A 70 7.15 -2.30 -19.33
C GLN A 70 7.45 -2.39 -17.83
N ILE A 71 8.68 -2.02 -17.47
CA ILE A 71 9.16 -1.94 -16.10
C ILE A 71 9.82 -0.57 -15.92
N PHE A 72 9.37 0.20 -14.94
CA PHE A 72 9.92 1.51 -14.58
C PHE A 72 10.40 1.46 -13.14
N ILE A 73 11.65 1.74 -12.89
CA ILE A 73 12.24 1.80 -11.55
C ILE A 73 12.36 3.27 -11.16
N TYR A 74 11.83 3.62 -9.99
CA TYR A 74 11.90 4.95 -9.40
C TYR A 74 12.84 4.89 -8.20
N ARG A 75 13.89 5.73 -8.22
CA ARG A 75 14.89 5.85 -7.15
C ARG A 75 15.09 7.27 -6.66
N ASP A 76 14.42 8.20 -7.27
CA ASP A 76 14.47 9.64 -7.03
C ASP A 76 13.26 10.15 -6.24
N GLU A 77 12.30 9.28 -5.95
CA GLU A 77 11.14 9.63 -5.15
C GLU A 77 11.35 9.32 -3.67
N GLY A 78 10.80 10.18 -2.82
CA GLY A 78 10.82 10.04 -1.36
C GLY A 78 9.98 11.12 -0.69
N GLN A 79 10.12 11.21 0.61
CA GLN A 79 9.47 12.25 1.42
C GLN A 79 10.34 12.62 2.61
N TYR A 80 10.23 13.84 3.08
CA TYR A 80 10.78 14.21 4.38
C TYR A 80 9.88 13.71 5.50
N GLU A 81 10.43 13.11 6.53
CA GLU A 81 9.67 12.73 7.74
C GLU A 81 9.30 13.96 8.56
N MET A 82 10.18 14.98 8.58
CA MET A 82 9.94 16.28 9.17
C MET A 82 10.06 17.37 8.09
N PRO A 83 9.05 18.24 7.90
CA PRO A 83 9.03 19.20 6.80
C PRO A 83 10.20 20.19 6.80
N ASP A 84 10.73 20.52 7.98
CA ASP A 84 11.80 21.53 8.16
C ASP A 84 13.19 20.91 8.36
N ASP A 85 13.33 19.59 8.20
CA ASP A 85 14.60 18.87 8.37
C ASP A 85 14.99 18.13 7.09
N GLU A 86 15.94 18.73 6.36
CA GLU A 86 16.48 18.14 5.12
C GLU A 86 17.18 16.79 5.35
N THR A 87 17.61 16.51 6.59
CA THR A 87 18.26 15.24 6.94
C THR A 87 17.26 14.10 7.14
N SER A 88 15.98 14.43 7.28
CA SER A 88 14.88 13.47 7.48
C SER A 88 14.37 12.83 6.18
N TRP A 89 15.10 13.00 5.06
CA TRP A 89 14.71 12.42 3.78
C TRP A 89 14.61 10.89 3.84
N LYS A 90 13.44 10.37 3.52
CA LYS A 90 13.16 8.95 3.43
C LYS A 90 12.88 8.55 1.98
N PRO A 91 13.79 7.80 1.34
CA PRO A 91 13.58 7.35 -0.03
C PRO A 91 12.41 6.36 -0.12
N ASN A 92 11.69 6.41 -1.22
CA ASN A 92 10.61 5.50 -1.56
C ASN A 92 10.94 4.76 -2.86
N TYR A 93 11.90 3.84 -2.78
CA TYR A 93 12.30 3.05 -3.94
C TYR A 93 11.20 2.08 -4.34
N HIS A 94 10.68 2.25 -5.55
CA HIS A 94 9.61 1.41 -6.05
C HIS A 94 9.71 1.21 -7.57
N THR A 95 8.96 0.23 -8.05
CA THR A 95 8.90 -0.08 -9.47
C THR A 95 7.45 -0.17 -9.92
N HIS A 96 7.18 0.39 -11.09
CA HIS A 96 5.90 0.19 -11.79
C HIS A 96 6.09 -0.87 -12.87
N ILE A 97 5.25 -1.89 -12.84
CA ILE A 97 5.22 -2.93 -13.86
C ILE A 97 3.87 -2.86 -14.57
N VAL A 98 3.92 -2.66 -15.87
CA VAL A 98 2.73 -2.67 -16.73
C VAL A 98 2.55 -4.08 -17.27
N TRP A 99 1.39 -4.67 -17.02
CA TRP A 99 1.06 -6.05 -17.35
C TRP A 99 0.02 -6.15 -18.44
N ASP A 100 0.26 -7.02 -19.41
CA ASP A 100 -0.80 -7.59 -20.24
C ASP A 100 -1.42 -8.79 -19.52
N ARG A 101 -2.69 -8.67 -19.19
CA ARG A 101 -3.46 -9.68 -18.46
C ARG A 101 -4.43 -10.45 -19.36
N MET A 102 -4.19 -10.44 -20.66
CA MET A 102 -5.03 -11.18 -21.60
C MET A 102 -4.37 -12.47 -22.05
N ASN A 103 -5.11 -13.55 -21.97
CA ASN A 103 -4.77 -14.76 -22.70
C ASN A 103 -5.11 -14.54 -24.17
N HIS A 104 -4.10 -14.35 -24.99
CA HIS A 104 -4.26 -14.04 -26.42
C HIS A 104 -4.83 -15.20 -27.23
N ASN A 105 -4.79 -16.43 -26.71
CA ASN A 105 -5.35 -17.59 -27.42
C ASN A 105 -6.85 -17.76 -27.16
N THR A 106 -7.32 -17.34 -25.98
CA THR A 106 -8.74 -17.49 -25.62
C THR A 106 -9.51 -16.16 -25.66
N GLY A 107 -8.80 -15.03 -25.69
CA GLY A 107 -9.38 -13.70 -25.59
C GLY A 107 -10.02 -13.37 -24.23
N LYS A 108 -9.64 -14.13 -23.19
CA LYS A 108 -10.12 -13.92 -21.81
C LYS A 108 -9.04 -13.28 -20.95
N SER A 109 -9.46 -12.46 -19.99
CA SER A 109 -8.54 -11.92 -18.98
C SER A 109 -8.03 -13.02 -18.06
N CYS A 110 -6.73 -12.98 -17.76
CA CYS A 110 -6.15 -13.79 -16.70
C CYS A 110 -6.70 -13.30 -15.36
N LYS A 111 -7.43 -14.16 -14.66
CA LYS A 111 -7.98 -13.86 -13.35
C LYS A 111 -6.92 -14.16 -12.29
N LEU A 112 -6.66 -13.18 -11.44
CA LEU A 112 -5.84 -13.35 -10.25
C LEU A 112 -6.76 -13.33 -9.04
N LEU A 113 -6.65 -14.34 -8.20
CA LEU A 113 -7.37 -14.46 -6.93
C LEU A 113 -6.55 -13.79 -5.81
N PRO A 114 -7.16 -13.47 -4.66
CA PRO A 114 -6.43 -12.94 -3.51
C PRO A 114 -5.25 -13.81 -3.07
N GLN A 115 -5.38 -15.12 -3.22
CA GLN A 115 -4.30 -16.08 -2.94
C GLN A 115 -3.13 -15.91 -3.91
N ASP A 116 -3.40 -15.74 -5.21
CA ASP A 116 -2.37 -15.50 -6.23
C ASP A 116 -1.62 -14.19 -5.94
N MET A 117 -2.33 -13.14 -5.53
CA MET A 117 -1.73 -11.86 -5.14
C MET A 117 -0.84 -12.00 -3.90
N SER A 118 -1.26 -12.80 -2.91
CA SER A 118 -0.47 -13.09 -1.73
C SER A 118 0.80 -13.87 -2.07
N GLU A 119 0.69 -14.84 -2.97
CA GLU A 119 1.82 -15.62 -3.46
C GLU A 119 2.79 -14.78 -4.29
N MET A 120 2.29 -13.89 -5.15
CA MET A 120 3.13 -12.90 -5.86
C MET A 120 3.99 -12.08 -4.90
N GLN A 121 3.44 -11.64 -3.77
CA GLN A 121 4.20 -10.91 -2.75
C GLN A 121 5.33 -11.76 -2.14
N THR A 122 5.08 -13.05 -1.92
CA THR A 122 6.11 -13.97 -1.43
C THR A 122 7.23 -14.13 -2.44
N ILE A 123 6.88 -14.45 -3.68
CA ILE A 123 7.85 -14.63 -4.77
C ILE A 123 8.64 -13.33 -5.03
N TRP A 124 7.98 -12.16 -4.91
CA TRP A 124 8.64 -10.87 -5.01
C TRP A 124 9.70 -10.68 -3.92
N ALA A 125 9.33 -10.92 -2.66
CA ALA A 125 10.24 -10.80 -1.53
C ALA A 125 11.45 -11.74 -1.67
N GLU A 126 11.22 -12.99 -2.07
CA GLU A 126 12.26 -13.98 -2.32
C GLU A 126 13.19 -13.54 -3.47
N ALA A 127 12.63 -13.08 -4.60
CA ALA A 127 13.41 -12.66 -5.77
C ALA A 127 14.35 -11.48 -5.48
N LEU A 128 13.97 -10.60 -4.55
CA LEU A 128 14.74 -9.42 -4.16
C LEU A 128 15.53 -9.62 -2.85
N GLY A 129 15.42 -10.76 -2.19
CA GLY A 129 16.01 -10.98 -0.86
C GLY A 129 15.50 -9.95 0.17
N MET A 130 14.20 -9.70 0.17
CA MET A 130 13.50 -8.80 1.09
C MET A 130 12.65 -9.60 2.06
N GLU A 131 12.42 -9.06 3.25
CA GLU A 131 11.40 -9.61 4.14
C GLU A 131 10.01 -9.39 3.52
N ARG A 132 9.20 -10.44 3.55
CA ARG A 132 7.81 -10.32 3.17
C ARG A 132 7.04 -9.59 4.26
N GLY A 133 6.34 -8.52 3.90
CA GLY A 133 5.44 -7.83 4.81
C GLY A 133 4.33 -8.75 5.34
N THR A 134 3.79 -8.39 6.51
CA THR A 134 2.73 -9.16 7.18
C THR A 134 1.46 -9.19 6.33
N SER A 135 0.82 -10.34 6.25
CA SER A 135 -0.37 -10.50 5.42
C SER A 135 -1.59 -9.72 5.99
N LYS A 136 -2.49 -9.28 5.09
CA LYS A 136 -3.76 -8.64 5.48
C LYS A 136 -4.56 -9.50 6.47
N VAL A 137 -4.54 -10.82 6.30
CA VAL A 137 -5.25 -11.77 7.18
C VAL A 137 -4.73 -11.70 8.61
N GLN A 138 -3.43 -11.46 8.79
CA GLN A 138 -2.81 -11.36 10.11
C GLN A 138 -2.98 -9.99 10.73
N THR A 139 -2.91 -8.92 9.93
CA THR A 139 -2.97 -7.55 10.43
C THR A 139 -4.39 -7.00 10.54
N GLY A 140 -5.35 -7.57 9.83
CA GLY A 140 -6.71 -7.02 9.69
C GLY A 140 -6.75 -5.65 8.98
N ARG A 141 -5.59 -5.10 8.57
CA ARG A 141 -5.50 -3.77 7.96
C ARG A 141 -6.03 -3.79 6.52
N GLU A 142 -6.85 -2.80 6.19
CA GLU A 142 -7.27 -2.57 4.81
C GLU A 142 -6.26 -1.68 4.08
N HIS A 143 -6.18 -1.89 2.75
CA HIS A 143 -5.43 -0.97 1.89
C HIS A 143 -6.18 0.36 1.86
N LEU A 144 -5.51 1.42 2.31
CA LEU A 144 -6.00 2.78 2.19
C LEU A 144 -5.42 3.41 0.92
N GLU A 145 -6.23 4.17 0.22
CA GLU A 145 -5.72 5.07 -0.82
C GLU A 145 -4.74 6.07 -0.19
N ARG A 146 -3.80 6.58 -1.00
CA ARG A 146 -2.72 7.46 -0.49
C ARG A 146 -3.25 8.62 0.36
N THR A 147 -4.31 9.25 -0.08
CA THR A 147 -4.92 10.39 0.63
C THR A 147 -5.49 9.97 1.97
N ASP A 148 -6.23 8.86 2.01
CA ASP A 148 -6.82 8.32 3.24
C ASP A 148 -5.75 7.87 4.23
N TYR A 149 -4.65 7.28 3.74
CA TYR A 149 -3.51 6.91 4.55
C TYR A 149 -2.84 8.14 5.19
N ILE A 150 -2.62 9.21 4.42
CA ILE A 150 -2.03 10.46 4.92
C ILE A 150 -2.93 11.07 6.00
N ILE A 151 -4.24 11.14 5.76
CA ILE A 151 -5.21 11.67 6.73
C ILE A 151 -5.21 10.82 8.01
N ALA A 152 -5.23 9.51 7.90
CA ALA A 152 -5.21 8.60 9.04
C ALA A 152 -3.91 8.76 9.86
N LYS A 153 -2.77 8.89 9.18
CA LYS A 153 -1.46 9.11 9.82
C LYS A 153 -1.43 10.44 10.56
N GLN A 154 -1.84 11.54 9.91
CA GLN A 154 -1.89 12.87 10.54
C GLN A 154 -2.82 12.91 11.75
N LYS A 155 -3.96 12.23 11.68
CA LYS A 155 -4.88 12.12 12.82
C LYS A 155 -4.24 11.38 13.99
N GLN A 156 -3.55 10.28 13.74
CA GLN A 156 -2.85 9.51 14.77
C GLN A 156 -1.72 10.34 15.41
N GLU A 157 -0.94 11.05 14.62
CA GLU A 157 0.12 11.94 15.10
C GLU A 157 -0.45 13.09 15.95
N ALA A 158 -1.55 13.70 15.52
CA ALA A 158 -2.22 14.75 16.28
C ALA A 158 -2.77 14.24 17.63
N GLU A 159 -3.32 13.04 17.67
CA GLU A 159 -3.78 12.39 18.90
C GLU A 159 -2.61 12.09 19.86
N GLN A 160 -1.46 11.65 19.34
CA GLN A 160 -0.26 11.42 20.14
C GLN A 160 0.28 12.71 20.75
N VAL A 161 0.44 13.76 19.94
CA VAL A 161 0.90 15.08 20.41
C VAL A 161 -0.06 15.65 21.47
N LYS A 162 -1.36 15.47 21.29
CA LYS A 162 -2.35 15.90 22.27
C LYS A 162 -2.20 15.14 23.60
N ALA A 163 -2.03 13.81 23.55
CA ALA A 163 -1.83 13.00 24.74
C ALA A 163 -0.52 13.35 25.47
N GLU A 164 0.57 13.59 24.74
CA GLU A 164 1.85 14.02 25.29
C GLU A 164 1.72 15.40 25.98
N LYS A 165 1.01 16.33 25.36
CA LYS A 165 0.74 17.65 25.93
C LYS A 165 -0.07 17.56 27.23
N GLU A 166 -1.14 16.77 27.24
CA GLU A 166 -1.97 16.54 28.42
C GLU A 166 -1.17 15.89 29.57
N ALA A 167 -0.28 14.94 29.25
CA ALA A 167 0.62 14.33 30.24
C ALA A 167 1.62 15.36 30.81
N ALA A 168 2.26 16.15 29.94
CA ALA A 168 3.19 17.20 30.38
C ALA A 168 2.52 18.31 31.23
N GLU A 169 1.28 18.68 30.93
CA GLU A 169 0.48 19.61 31.71
C GLU A 169 0.15 19.01 33.10
N ALA A 170 -0.21 17.73 33.17
CA ALA A 170 -0.48 17.04 34.44
C ALA A 170 0.77 16.94 35.31
N ASP A 171 1.92 16.61 34.74
CA ASP A 171 3.20 16.55 35.45
C ASP A 171 3.60 17.94 35.98
N ARG A 172 3.42 18.99 35.19
CA ARG A 172 3.67 20.36 35.62
C ARG A 172 2.77 20.77 36.79
N ASP A 173 1.50 20.46 36.72
CA ASP A 173 0.54 20.80 37.78
C ASP A 173 0.83 19.99 39.07
N ALA A 174 1.29 18.75 38.95
CA ALA A 174 1.76 17.96 40.08
C ALA A 174 3.00 18.60 40.74
N ALA A 175 3.99 19.02 39.97
CA ALA A 175 5.18 19.69 40.48
C ALA A 175 4.89 21.05 41.17
N ILE A 176 3.92 21.81 40.63
CA ILE A 176 3.47 23.07 41.27
C ILE A 176 2.83 22.77 42.64
N ARG A 177 1.93 21.79 42.72
CA ARG A 177 1.28 21.39 43.98
C ARG A 177 2.32 20.94 45.04
N GLU A 178 3.30 20.18 44.61
CA GLU A 178 4.40 19.73 45.50
C GLU A 178 5.20 20.91 46.08
N THR A 179 5.54 21.87 45.21
CA THR A 179 6.24 23.10 45.60
C THR A 179 5.41 23.98 46.55
N ASP A 180 4.13 24.10 46.30
CA ASP A 180 3.23 24.89 47.15
C ASP A 180 3.01 24.22 48.55
N ASN A 181 2.92 22.88 48.56
CA ASN A 181 2.85 22.13 49.81
C ASN A 181 4.13 22.31 50.64
N ALA A 182 5.33 22.19 50.00
CA ALA A 182 6.62 22.36 50.63
C ALA A 182 6.78 23.79 51.22
N LYS A 183 6.34 24.82 50.48
CA LYS A 183 6.35 26.21 50.98
C LYS A 183 5.43 26.37 52.21
N SER A 184 4.21 25.81 52.15
CA SER A 184 3.25 25.86 53.28
C SER A 184 3.77 25.16 54.52
N GLU A 185 4.45 24.03 54.38
CA GLU A 185 5.09 23.34 55.51
C GLU A 185 6.27 24.14 56.09
N HIS A 186 7.08 24.76 55.26
CA HIS A 186 8.18 25.62 55.70
C HIS A 186 7.69 26.85 56.48
N GLU A 187 6.59 27.52 55.98
CA GLU A 187 5.99 28.64 56.72
C GLU A 187 5.45 28.22 58.09
N LYS A 188 4.79 27.06 58.19
CA LYS A 188 4.31 26.54 59.46
C LYS A 188 5.41 26.29 60.49
N LEU A 189 6.55 25.81 60.02
CA LEU A 189 7.74 25.59 60.90
C LEU A 189 8.39 26.89 61.35
N GLN A 190 8.29 27.99 60.60
CA GLN A 190 8.85 29.29 60.99
C GLN A 190 7.95 30.04 62.01
N ILE A 191 6.64 29.80 62.00
CA ILE A 191 5.70 30.46 62.88
C ILE A 191 5.61 29.73 64.24
N GLY A 192 6.04 28.49 64.33
CA GLY A 192 6.00 27.65 65.55
C GLY A 192 7.23 27.74 66.47
N ASN A 193 8.20 28.58 66.14
CA ASN A 193 9.38 28.90 66.96
C ASN A 193 9.28 30.32 67.50
#